data_d68953f2b63c4bd3626d5d9332ab4dd2
#
_entry.id   d68953f2b63c4bd3626d5d9332ab4dd2
#
_cell.length_a   1.000
_cell.length_b   1.000
_cell.length_c   1.000
_cell.angle_alpha   90.00
_cell.angle_beta   90.00
_cell.angle_gamma   90.00
#
_symmetry.space_group_name_H-M   'P 1'
#
loop_
_entity.id
_entity.type
_entity.pdbx_description
1 polymer ?
#
loop_
_entity_poly.entity_id
_entity_poly.type
_entity_poly.pdbx_seq_one_letter_code
_entity_poly.pdbx_strand_id
1 'polypeptide(L)'
;MACVQTDFFDAIAPPLPAGCVLTHEFLSAEEEHALLAVLRALPFEAARYKGYTARRRIASYGGRFDYDTNTLRPSPPMPASLAPLRDKVARWLGVEPSRFAHVLVSEYAPGTPLGWHRDVPAFESIVGVCLLGAARMRLRRYPPLHPKAADVLNLALPPRAAYVLTGSARWDWQHSIAPTEALRYSVTLRTRRGDALPLPPAGPAMLEPSTLSDTRMRASR
;
A
#
# COMPACT_ATOMS: atom_id res chain seq x y z
N MET A 1 33.23 24.90 -26.65
CA MET A 1 31.96 25.31 -26.08
C MET A 1 31.10 24.03 -25.96
N ALA A 2 31.03 23.44 -24.80
CA ALA A 2 30.19 22.27 -24.57
C ALA A 2 28.81 22.77 -24.11
N CYS A 3 27.79 22.45 -24.91
CA CYS A 3 26.40 22.76 -24.58
C CYS A 3 25.94 21.77 -23.52
N VAL A 4 25.69 22.26 -22.31
CA VAL A 4 25.06 21.47 -21.23
C VAL A 4 23.56 21.46 -21.55
N GLN A 5 23.08 20.34 -22.03
CA GLN A 5 21.66 20.06 -22.20
C GLN A 5 21.08 19.74 -20.82
N THR A 6 20.45 20.71 -20.20
CA THR A 6 19.63 20.52 -18.99
C THR A 6 18.40 19.70 -19.39
N ASP A 7 18.27 18.49 -18.85
CA ASP A 7 17.08 17.66 -18.97
C ASP A 7 15.87 18.35 -18.34
N PHE A 8 15.01 18.90 -19.20
CA PHE A 8 13.81 19.68 -18.85
C PHE A 8 12.57 18.78 -18.67
N PHE A 9 12.74 17.52 -18.25
CA PHE A 9 11.62 16.59 -18.03
C PHE A 9 11.66 15.91 -16.66
N ASP A 10 11.73 16.69 -15.59
CA ASP A 10 11.11 16.24 -14.35
C ASP A 10 9.58 16.35 -14.54
N ALA A 11 9.00 15.32 -15.15
CA ALA A 11 7.56 15.22 -15.24
C ALA A 11 7.01 15.12 -13.80
N ILE A 12 6.46 16.23 -13.30
CA ILE A 12 5.78 16.26 -12.00
C ILE A 12 4.78 15.11 -12.00
N ALA A 13 5.05 14.10 -11.18
CA ALA A 13 4.15 12.96 -11.05
C ALA A 13 2.73 13.49 -10.74
N PRO A 14 1.68 13.01 -11.40
CA PRO A 14 0.34 13.51 -11.15
C PRO A 14 -0.02 13.34 -9.68
N PRO A 15 -0.70 14.31 -9.07
CA PRO A 15 -1.04 14.26 -7.66
C PRO A 15 -1.88 13.01 -7.35
N LEU A 16 -1.59 12.37 -6.23
CA LEU A 16 -2.38 11.24 -5.76
C LEU A 16 -3.83 11.68 -5.44
N PRO A 17 -4.80 10.77 -5.54
CA PRO A 17 -6.18 11.06 -5.13
C PRO A 17 -6.24 11.55 -3.67
N ALA A 18 -7.12 12.51 -3.38
CA ALA A 18 -7.35 12.96 -2.02
C ALA A 18 -7.68 11.78 -1.10
N GLY A 19 -6.95 11.65 0.00
CA GLY A 19 -7.05 10.50 0.90
C GLY A 19 -6.13 9.31 0.55
N CYS A 20 -5.29 9.44 -0.49
CA CYS A 20 -4.20 8.49 -0.78
C CYS A 20 -2.87 9.07 -0.31
N VAL A 21 -2.18 8.34 0.55
CA VAL A 21 -0.82 8.68 1.00
C VAL A 21 0.07 7.46 0.82
N LEU A 22 1.29 7.68 0.39
CA LEU A 22 2.34 6.67 0.30
C LEU A 22 3.55 7.13 1.12
N THR A 23 4.09 6.22 1.93
CA THR A 23 5.33 6.42 2.70
C THR A 23 6.31 5.32 2.32
N HIS A 24 7.49 5.71 1.88
CA HIS A 24 8.61 4.81 1.64
C HIS A 24 9.32 4.52 2.96
N GLU A 25 10.05 3.39 3.03
CA GLU A 25 10.85 2.99 4.20
C GLU A 25 10.04 3.03 5.52
N PHE A 26 8.75 2.67 5.45
CA PHE A 26 7.88 2.58 6.63
C PHE A 26 8.38 1.53 7.62
N LEU A 27 8.90 0.41 7.13
CA LEU A 27 9.58 -0.61 7.93
C LEU A 27 11.10 -0.49 7.74
N SER A 28 11.86 -0.76 8.80
CA SER A 28 13.28 -1.04 8.66
C SER A 28 13.51 -2.40 8.00
N ALA A 29 14.74 -2.69 7.59
CA ALA A 29 15.10 -4.00 7.04
C ALA A 29 14.93 -5.12 8.09
N GLU A 30 15.27 -4.84 9.34
CA GLU A 30 15.13 -5.77 10.47
C GLU A 30 13.66 -6.06 10.79
N GLU A 31 12.81 -5.03 10.79
CA GLU A 31 11.37 -5.18 10.99
C GLU A 31 10.73 -6.00 9.86
N GLU A 32 11.13 -5.75 8.61
CA GLU A 32 10.68 -6.54 7.48
C GLU A 32 11.11 -8.00 7.61
N HIS A 33 12.38 -8.25 7.93
CA HIS A 33 12.91 -9.60 8.11
C HIS A 33 12.14 -10.38 9.17
N ALA A 34 11.94 -9.78 10.35
CA ALA A 34 11.19 -10.39 11.44
C ALA A 34 9.73 -10.66 11.04
N LEU A 35 9.09 -9.72 10.37
CA LEU A 35 7.71 -9.86 9.92
C LEU A 35 7.58 -10.95 8.84
N LEU A 36 8.51 -11.07 7.91
CA LEU A 36 8.51 -12.12 6.89
C LEU A 36 8.56 -13.52 7.51
N ALA A 37 9.31 -13.73 8.60
CA ALA A 37 9.32 -15.01 9.33
C ALA A 37 7.91 -15.34 9.87
N VAL A 38 7.20 -14.35 10.43
CA VAL A 38 5.81 -14.50 10.89
C VAL A 38 4.88 -14.82 9.72
N LEU A 39 4.96 -14.07 8.62
CA LEU A 39 4.05 -14.22 7.48
C LEU A 39 4.18 -15.61 6.84
N ARG A 40 5.39 -16.13 6.69
CA ARG A 40 5.63 -17.46 6.09
C ARG A 40 5.00 -18.60 6.88
N ALA A 41 4.76 -18.43 8.19
CA ALA A 41 4.14 -19.41 9.06
C ALA A 41 2.60 -19.33 9.08
N LEU A 42 1.98 -18.34 8.40
CA LEU A 42 0.52 -18.19 8.41
C LEU A 42 -0.17 -19.25 7.55
N PRO A 43 -1.40 -19.65 7.91
CA PRO A 43 -2.18 -20.63 7.18
C PRO A 43 -2.82 -20.03 5.93
N PHE A 44 -2.04 -19.88 4.87
CA PHE A 44 -2.54 -19.35 3.61
C PHE A 44 -3.45 -20.32 2.88
N GLU A 45 -4.56 -19.80 2.38
CA GLU A 45 -5.47 -20.50 1.49
C GLU A 45 -5.65 -19.74 0.17
N ALA A 46 -6.09 -20.42 -0.89
CA ALA A 46 -6.38 -19.77 -2.17
C ALA A 46 -7.55 -18.77 -2.02
N ALA A 47 -7.37 -17.56 -2.53
CA ALA A 47 -8.44 -16.58 -2.53
C ALA A 47 -9.52 -17.00 -3.55
N ARG A 48 -10.78 -17.07 -3.12
CA ARG A 48 -11.94 -17.43 -3.96
C ARG A 48 -12.81 -16.20 -4.19
N TYR A 49 -13.34 -16.07 -5.39
CA TYR A 49 -14.26 -15.00 -5.78
C TYR A 49 -15.28 -15.52 -6.80
N LYS A 50 -16.56 -15.64 -6.44
CA LYS A 50 -17.68 -16.07 -7.33
C LYS A 50 -17.31 -17.27 -8.20
N GLY A 51 -16.86 -18.36 -7.58
CA GLY A 51 -16.46 -19.59 -8.29
C GLY A 51 -15.07 -19.56 -8.96
N TYR A 52 -14.40 -18.39 -8.99
CA TYR A 52 -13.03 -18.26 -9.47
C TYR A 52 -12.03 -18.41 -8.33
N THR A 53 -10.99 -19.22 -8.53
CA THR A 53 -9.86 -19.35 -7.60
C THR A 53 -8.71 -18.48 -8.09
N ALA A 54 -8.36 -17.47 -7.32
CA ALA A 54 -7.27 -16.57 -7.66
C ALA A 54 -5.90 -17.25 -7.45
N ARG A 55 -4.89 -16.79 -8.21
CA ARG A 55 -3.51 -17.27 -8.05
C ARG A 55 -2.86 -16.84 -6.74
N ARG A 56 -3.35 -15.74 -6.13
CA ARG A 56 -2.87 -15.27 -4.83
C ARG A 56 -3.41 -16.15 -3.71
N ARG A 57 -2.61 -16.32 -2.64
CA ARG A 57 -3.05 -16.94 -1.39
C ARG A 57 -3.31 -15.86 -0.34
N ILE A 58 -4.22 -16.12 0.59
CA ILE A 58 -4.61 -15.17 1.62
C ILE A 58 -4.69 -15.83 3.00
N ALA A 59 -4.43 -15.04 4.05
CA ALA A 59 -4.82 -15.33 5.43
C ALA A 59 -5.60 -14.12 5.96
N SER A 60 -6.83 -14.34 6.47
CA SER A 60 -7.78 -13.28 6.85
C SER A 60 -8.15 -13.39 8.33
N TYR A 61 -8.15 -12.27 9.04
CA TYR A 61 -8.37 -12.17 10.48
C TYR A 61 -9.34 -11.05 10.83
N GLY A 62 -10.20 -11.26 11.84
CA GLY A 62 -11.20 -10.30 12.28
C GLY A 62 -12.47 -10.26 11.41
N GLY A 63 -12.48 -11.01 10.32
CA GLY A 63 -13.59 -11.16 9.38
C GLY A 63 -13.12 -11.71 8.05
N ARG A 64 -14.03 -12.37 7.32
CA ARG A 64 -13.82 -12.85 5.96
C ARG A 64 -15.01 -12.47 5.11
N PHE A 65 -14.78 -11.77 4.02
CA PHE A 65 -15.88 -11.43 3.12
C PHE A 65 -16.21 -12.60 2.21
N ASP A 66 -17.47 -13.02 2.27
CA ASP A 66 -18.04 -14.05 1.41
C ASP A 66 -18.70 -13.35 0.21
N TYR A 67 -18.10 -13.51 -0.96
CA TYR A 67 -18.56 -12.87 -2.21
C TYR A 67 -19.79 -13.54 -2.82
N ASP A 68 -20.11 -14.78 -2.41
CA ASP A 68 -21.29 -15.49 -2.92
C ASP A 68 -22.54 -15.00 -2.20
N THR A 69 -22.44 -14.75 -0.90
CA THR A 69 -23.55 -14.25 -0.07
C THR A 69 -23.48 -12.74 0.18
N ASN A 70 -22.42 -12.07 -0.26
CA ASN A 70 -22.17 -10.65 -0.05
C ASN A 70 -22.20 -10.24 1.44
N THR A 71 -21.68 -11.09 2.32
CA THR A 71 -21.68 -10.89 3.78
C THR A 71 -20.28 -10.99 4.37
N LEU A 72 -20.05 -10.28 5.47
CA LEU A 72 -18.85 -10.44 6.29
C LEU A 72 -19.07 -11.60 7.27
N ARG A 73 -18.32 -12.68 7.10
CA ARG A 73 -18.34 -13.83 7.99
C ARG A 73 -17.30 -13.73 9.10
N PRO A 74 -17.52 -14.32 10.26
CA PRO A 74 -16.48 -14.45 11.28
C PRO A 74 -15.23 -15.15 10.73
N SER A 75 -14.07 -14.73 11.19
CA SER A 75 -12.79 -15.40 10.99
C SER A 75 -11.99 -15.34 12.29
N PRO A 76 -10.91 -16.11 12.45
CA PRO A 76 -10.09 -16.05 13.64
C PRO A 76 -9.64 -14.62 13.98
N PRO A 77 -9.42 -14.31 15.25
CA PRO A 77 -8.82 -13.04 15.65
C PRO A 77 -7.41 -12.91 15.07
N MET A 78 -6.93 -11.68 14.91
CA MET A 78 -5.56 -11.42 14.47
C MET A 78 -4.57 -12.07 15.44
N PRO A 79 -3.59 -12.87 14.96
CA PRO A 79 -2.58 -13.49 15.81
C PRO A 79 -1.70 -12.42 16.48
N ALA A 80 -1.29 -12.67 17.71
CA ALA A 80 -0.46 -11.75 18.49
C ALA A 80 0.86 -11.40 17.77
N SER A 81 1.37 -12.30 16.94
CA SER A 81 2.58 -12.08 16.14
C SER A 81 2.47 -10.95 15.11
N LEU A 82 1.26 -10.54 14.74
CA LEU A 82 1.02 -9.37 13.86
C LEU A 82 0.77 -8.07 14.64
N ALA A 83 0.66 -8.13 15.99
CA ALA A 83 0.43 -6.95 16.81
C ALA A 83 1.51 -5.86 16.65
N PRO A 84 2.82 -6.18 16.57
CA PRO A 84 3.85 -5.15 16.37
C PRO A 84 3.62 -4.31 15.12
N LEU A 85 3.21 -4.92 14.00
CA LEU A 85 2.89 -4.19 12.77
C LEU A 85 1.64 -3.32 12.95
N ARG A 86 0.56 -3.88 13.52
CA ARG A 86 -0.66 -3.12 13.78
C ARG A 86 -0.38 -1.89 14.65
N ASP A 87 0.38 -2.07 15.72
CA ASP A 87 0.68 -1.01 16.68
C ASP A 87 1.61 0.06 16.06
N LYS A 88 2.52 -0.33 15.17
CA LYS A 88 3.34 0.62 14.39
C LYS A 88 2.46 1.45 13.45
N VAL A 89 1.53 0.83 12.74
CA VAL A 89 0.58 1.53 11.87
C VAL A 89 -0.31 2.47 12.70
N ALA A 90 -0.79 2.03 13.85
CA ALA A 90 -1.60 2.86 14.76
C ALA A 90 -0.84 4.10 15.23
N ARG A 91 0.41 3.94 15.67
CA ARG A 91 1.27 5.08 16.05
C ARG A 91 1.52 6.04 14.88
N TRP A 92 1.79 5.51 13.68
CA TRP A 92 1.99 6.34 12.49
C TRP A 92 0.80 7.23 12.17
N LEU A 93 -0.42 6.72 12.42
CA LEU A 93 -1.66 7.45 12.16
C LEU A 93 -2.20 8.20 13.38
N GLY A 94 -1.57 8.08 14.54
CA GLY A 94 -2.06 8.70 15.78
C GLY A 94 -3.41 8.15 16.23
N VAL A 95 -3.64 6.84 16.09
CA VAL A 95 -4.92 6.20 16.43
C VAL A 95 -4.71 4.99 17.35
N GLU A 96 -5.80 4.56 18.01
CA GLU A 96 -5.78 3.35 18.80
C GLU A 96 -5.71 2.08 17.94
N PRO A 97 -4.87 1.08 18.29
CA PRO A 97 -4.75 -0.17 17.54
C PRO A 97 -6.06 -0.94 17.37
N SER A 98 -6.98 -0.80 18.31
CA SER A 98 -8.31 -1.44 18.31
C SER A 98 -9.22 -0.99 17.17
N ARG A 99 -8.92 0.13 16.50
CA ARG A 99 -9.64 0.60 15.31
C ARG A 99 -9.46 -0.33 14.11
N PHE A 100 -8.37 -1.10 14.06
CA PHE A 100 -8.16 -2.07 12.98
C PHE A 100 -8.93 -3.35 13.27
N ALA A 101 -10.13 -3.42 12.69
CA ALA A 101 -11.06 -4.54 12.90
C ALA A 101 -10.77 -5.76 12.01
N HIS A 102 -9.98 -5.57 10.94
CA HIS A 102 -9.71 -6.62 9.96
C HIS A 102 -8.28 -6.54 9.46
N VAL A 103 -7.62 -7.70 9.33
CA VAL A 103 -6.29 -7.83 8.73
C VAL A 103 -6.36 -8.90 7.64
N LEU A 104 -5.88 -8.55 6.45
CA LEU A 104 -5.71 -9.47 5.34
C LEU A 104 -4.24 -9.53 4.94
N VAL A 105 -3.65 -10.69 5.06
CA VAL A 105 -2.34 -10.98 4.50
C VAL A 105 -2.52 -11.63 3.13
N SER A 106 -1.83 -11.12 2.13
CA SER A 106 -1.88 -11.67 0.77
C SER A 106 -0.47 -12.02 0.31
N GLU A 107 -0.33 -13.22 -0.24
CA GLU A 107 0.88 -13.71 -0.89
C GLU A 107 0.67 -13.73 -2.40
N TYR A 108 1.59 -13.14 -3.13
CA TYR A 108 1.60 -13.07 -4.59
C TYR A 108 2.84 -13.78 -5.12
N ALA A 109 2.66 -14.96 -5.71
CA ALA A 109 3.73 -15.58 -6.52
C ALA A 109 4.04 -14.71 -7.75
N PRO A 110 5.23 -14.84 -8.36
CA PRO A 110 5.58 -14.13 -9.58
C PRO A 110 4.50 -14.27 -10.67
N GLY A 111 4.21 -13.19 -11.36
CA GLY A 111 3.17 -13.10 -12.39
C GLY A 111 1.73 -13.02 -11.86
N THR A 112 1.52 -12.90 -10.54
CA THR A 112 0.17 -12.82 -9.96
C THR A 112 -0.34 -11.39 -9.96
N PRO A 113 -1.47 -11.07 -10.65
CA PRO A 113 -2.10 -9.76 -10.59
C PRO A 113 -3.21 -9.72 -9.54
N LEU A 114 -3.67 -8.51 -9.25
CA LEU A 114 -4.97 -8.25 -8.62
C LEU A 114 -5.77 -7.33 -9.55
N GLY A 115 -6.93 -7.81 -9.99
CA GLY A 115 -7.82 -7.09 -10.92
C GLY A 115 -8.35 -5.77 -10.34
N TRP A 116 -8.98 -4.96 -11.20
CA TRP A 116 -9.61 -3.71 -10.79
C TRP A 116 -10.74 -3.95 -9.81
N HIS A 117 -10.66 -3.35 -8.63
CA HIS A 117 -11.68 -3.47 -7.59
C HIS A 117 -11.67 -2.24 -6.67
N ARG A 118 -12.68 -2.14 -5.86
CA ARG A 118 -12.70 -1.40 -4.60
C ARG A 118 -12.82 -2.40 -3.48
N ASP A 119 -12.26 -2.11 -2.32
CA ASP A 119 -12.49 -2.95 -1.15
C ASP A 119 -13.98 -3.04 -0.82
N VAL A 120 -14.38 -4.11 -0.13
CA VAL A 120 -15.78 -4.34 0.21
C VAL A 120 -16.34 -3.22 1.09
N PRO A 121 -17.65 -2.90 0.96
CA PRO A 121 -18.26 -1.74 1.64
C PRO A 121 -18.27 -1.83 3.16
N ALA A 122 -18.00 -3.00 3.74
CA ALA A 122 -17.90 -3.19 5.19
C ALA A 122 -16.72 -2.45 5.83
N PHE A 123 -15.75 -1.99 5.02
CA PHE A 123 -14.54 -1.34 5.51
C PHE A 123 -14.43 0.10 5.03
N GLU A 124 -14.03 1.00 5.95
CA GLU A 124 -13.94 2.44 5.68
C GLU A 124 -12.57 2.85 5.16
N SER A 125 -11.52 2.57 5.90
CA SER A 125 -10.16 2.94 5.52
C SER A 125 -9.26 1.72 5.39
N ILE A 126 -8.30 1.79 4.50
CA ILE A 126 -7.37 0.71 4.19
C ILE A 126 -5.95 1.22 4.39
N VAL A 127 -5.16 0.50 5.17
CA VAL A 127 -3.71 0.70 5.25
C VAL A 127 -3.04 -0.54 4.70
N GLY A 128 -2.19 -0.39 3.70
CA GLY A 128 -1.43 -1.50 3.12
C GLY A 128 0.05 -1.35 3.39
N VAL A 129 0.72 -2.45 3.77
CA VAL A 129 2.16 -2.54 3.94
C VAL A 129 2.72 -3.56 2.96
N CYS A 130 3.77 -3.16 2.23
CA CYS A 130 4.38 -3.97 1.17
C CYS A 130 5.67 -4.62 1.68
N LEU A 131 5.88 -5.92 1.34
CA LEU A 131 7.03 -6.67 1.82
C LEU A 131 7.61 -7.56 0.71
N LEU A 132 8.92 -7.73 0.75
CA LEU A 132 9.77 -8.61 -0.05
C LEU A 132 9.86 -8.16 -1.51
N GLY A 133 8.79 -8.20 -2.27
CA GLY A 133 8.75 -7.82 -3.67
C GLY A 133 8.05 -6.47 -3.90
N ALA A 134 8.52 -5.71 -4.89
CA ALA A 134 7.85 -4.50 -5.32
C ALA A 134 6.55 -4.80 -6.07
N ALA A 135 5.67 -3.82 -6.13
CA ALA A 135 4.46 -3.88 -6.94
C ALA A 135 4.17 -2.53 -7.60
N ARG A 136 3.43 -2.56 -8.68
CA ARG A 136 2.83 -1.39 -9.31
C ARG A 136 1.33 -1.41 -9.04
N MET A 137 0.86 -0.50 -8.16
CA MET A 137 -0.56 -0.24 -7.97
C MET A 137 -1.03 0.71 -9.06
N ARG A 138 -2.17 0.42 -9.64
CA ARG A 138 -2.83 1.29 -10.61
C ARG A 138 -4.11 1.80 -9.99
N LEU A 139 -4.39 3.08 -10.15
CA LEU A 139 -5.57 3.77 -9.65
C LEU A 139 -6.35 4.38 -10.80
N ARG A 140 -7.66 4.30 -10.79
CA ARG A 140 -8.55 4.98 -11.75
C ARG A 140 -9.86 5.40 -11.07
N ARG A 141 -10.51 6.43 -11.60
CA ARG A 141 -11.83 6.87 -11.14
C ARG A 141 -12.88 5.76 -11.26
N TYR A 142 -13.84 5.79 -10.34
CA TYR A 142 -15.00 4.91 -10.34
C TYR A 142 -16.29 5.73 -10.33
N PRO A 143 -17.33 5.37 -11.13
CA PRO A 143 -17.29 4.35 -12.19
C PRO A 143 -16.36 4.77 -13.34
N PRO A 144 -15.71 3.80 -14.01
CA PRO A 144 -14.83 4.14 -15.13
C PRO A 144 -15.71 4.45 -16.37
N LEU A 145 -15.92 5.73 -16.64
CA LEU A 145 -16.60 6.19 -17.85
C LEU A 145 -15.57 6.30 -18.98
N HIS A 146 -15.66 5.44 -20.00
CA HIS A 146 -14.75 5.40 -21.16
C HIS A 146 -13.25 5.43 -20.77
N PRO A 147 -12.75 4.48 -19.97
CA PRO A 147 -11.43 4.56 -19.38
C PRO A 147 -10.34 4.51 -20.45
N LYS A 148 -9.48 5.53 -20.48
CA LYS A 148 -8.27 5.59 -21.31
C LYS A 148 -7.06 5.21 -20.48
N ALA A 149 -5.98 4.80 -21.14
CA ALA A 149 -4.72 4.50 -20.43
C ALA A 149 -4.16 5.73 -19.68
N ALA A 150 -4.38 6.93 -20.23
CA ALA A 150 -3.98 8.19 -19.63
C ALA A 150 -4.72 8.52 -18.32
N ASP A 151 -5.89 7.91 -18.06
CA ASP A 151 -6.68 8.12 -16.84
C ASP A 151 -6.21 7.24 -15.67
N VAL A 152 -5.19 6.42 -15.91
CA VAL A 152 -4.66 5.48 -14.93
C VAL A 152 -3.42 6.08 -14.27
N LEU A 153 -3.50 6.34 -12.98
CA LEU A 153 -2.35 6.69 -12.16
C LEU A 153 -1.58 5.41 -11.79
N ASN A 154 -0.26 5.46 -11.90
CA ASN A 154 0.61 4.36 -11.50
C ASN A 154 1.36 4.76 -10.23
N LEU A 155 1.28 3.92 -9.20
CA LEU A 155 1.94 4.10 -7.93
C LEU A 155 2.92 2.95 -7.71
N ALA A 156 4.21 3.27 -7.62
CA ALA A 156 5.22 2.28 -7.26
C ALA A 156 5.12 1.96 -5.77
N LEU A 157 5.04 0.68 -5.44
CA LEU A 157 5.01 0.17 -4.08
C LEU A 157 6.26 -0.69 -3.84
N PRO A 158 7.40 -0.10 -3.46
CA PRO A 158 8.59 -0.86 -3.12
C PRO A 158 8.38 -1.68 -1.83
N PRO A 159 9.25 -2.65 -1.54
CA PRO A 159 9.31 -3.29 -0.23
C PRO A 159 9.40 -2.24 0.88
N ARG A 160 8.86 -2.55 2.05
CA ARG A 160 8.82 -1.70 3.24
C ARG A 160 8.00 -0.42 3.11
N ALA A 161 7.35 -0.15 1.97
CA ALA A 161 6.43 0.97 1.85
C ALA A 161 5.09 0.69 2.52
N ALA A 162 4.45 1.76 3.01
CA ALA A 162 3.07 1.73 3.47
C ALA A 162 2.22 2.77 2.72
N TYR A 163 0.95 2.46 2.50
CA TYR A 163 -0.01 3.38 1.91
C TYR A 163 -1.32 3.43 2.69
N VAL A 164 -2.01 4.55 2.60
CA VAL A 164 -3.37 4.74 3.15
C VAL A 164 -4.32 5.04 2.01
N LEU A 165 -5.51 4.43 2.02
CA LEU A 165 -6.65 4.79 1.19
C LEU A 165 -7.83 5.11 2.12
N THR A 166 -8.23 6.38 2.15
CA THR A 166 -9.37 6.88 2.92
C THR A 166 -10.13 7.93 2.10
N GLY A 167 -11.32 8.35 2.53
CA GLY A 167 -12.11 9.36 1.84
C GLY A 167 -12.28 9.09 0.35
N SER A 168 -12.00 10.08 -0.51
CA SER A 168 -12.17 9.96 -1.98
C SER A 168 -11.33 8.81 -2.56
N ALA A 169 -10.06 8.67 -2.16
CA ALA A 169 -9.20 7.59 -2.65
C ALA A 169 -9.80 6.19 -2.38
N ARG A 170 -10.55 6.05 -1.30
CA ARG A 170 -11.23 4.81 -0.92
C ARG A 170 -12.55 4.60 -1.67
N TRP A 171 -13.34 5.66 -1.88
CA TRP A 171 -14.72 5.51 -2.35
C TRP A 171 -14.91 5.83 -3.83
N ASP A 172 -14.12 6.77 -4.38
CA ASP A 172 -14.30 7.27 -5.74
C ASP A 172 -13.26 6.69 -6.72
N TRP A 173 -12.39 5.79 -6.23
CA TRP A 173 -11.35 5.18 -7.04
C TRP A 173 -11.37 3.66 -6.95
N GLN A 174 -11.07 3.00 -8.07
CA GLN A 174 -10.68 1.60 -8.11
C GLN A 174 -9.16 1.50 -8.09
N HIS A 175 -8.67 0.40 -7.57
CA HIS A 175 -7.26 0.06 -7.66
C HIS A 175 -7.05 -1.37 -8.17
N SER A 176 -5.86 -1.63 -8.68
CA SER A 176 -5.40 -2.93 -9.15
C SER A 176 -3.91 -3.07 -8.91
N ILE A 177 -3.40 -4.30 -8.87
CA ILE A 177 -1.96 -4.59 -8.84
C ILE A 177 -1.60 -5.23 -10.17
N ALA A 178 -0.60 -4.68 -10.87
CA ALA A 178 -0.03 -5.31 -12.05
C ALA A 178 0.60 -6.67 -11.69
N PRO A 179 0.80 -7.59 -12.65
CA PRO A 179 1.52 -8.82 -12.38
C PRO A 179 2.86 -8.52 -11.68
N THR A 180 3.12 -9.20 -10.57
CA THR A 180 4.34 -9.00 -9.76
C THR A 180 5.51 -9.75 -10.40
N GLU A 181 6.70 -9.15 -10.38
CA GLU A 181 7.90 -9.78 -10.95
C GLU A 181 8.50 -10.84 -10.03
N ALA A 182 8.36 -10.64 -8.73
CA ALA A 182 8.89 -11.51 -7.68
C ALA A 182 7.81 -11.91 -6.67
N LEU A 183 8.14 -12.86 -5.79
CA LEU A 183 7.31 -13.16 -4.61
C LEU A 183 7.14 -11.89 -3.77
N ARG A 184 5.90 -11.59 -3.43
CA ARG A 184 5.51 -10.41 -2.68
C ARG A 184 4.49 -10.76 -1.61
N TYR A 185 4.62 -10.14 -0.45
CA TYR A 185 3.55 -10.11 0.55
C TYR A 185 2.94 -8.71 0.65
N SER A 186 1.68 -8.66 1.03
CA SER A 186 0.98 -7.43 1.40
C SER A 186 0.15 -7.69 2.63
N VAL A 187 0.33 -6.86 3.66
CA VAL A 187 -0.54 -6.86 4.84
C VAL A 187 -1.43 -5.64 4.76
N THR A 188 -2.74 -5.85 4.73
CA THR A 188 -3.72 -4.75 4.75
C THR A 188 -4.51 -4.78 6.06
N LEU A 189 -4.52 -3.62 6.74
CA LEU A 189 -5.32 -3.37 7.93
C LEU A 189 -6.50 -2.48 7.56
N ARG A 190 -7.68 -2.77 8.09
CA ARG A 190 -8.93 -2.09 7.72
C ARG A 190 -9.73 -1.69 8.94
N THR A 191 -10.33 -0.51 8.90
CA THR A 191 -11.31 -0.07 9.88
C THR A 191 -12.72 -0.45 9.44
N ARG A 192 -13.66 -0.50 10.37
CA ARG A 192 -15.07 -0.74 10.06
C ARG A 192 -15.68 0.43 9.31
N ARG A 193 -16.76 0.18 8.59
CA ARG A 193 -17.56 1.22 7.95
C ARG A 193 -17.95 2.32 8.95
N GLY A 194 -17.78 3.58 8.56
CA GLY A 194 -18.01 4.76 9.40
C GLY A 194 -16.82 5.14 10.30
N ASP A 195 -15.76 4.35 10.32
CA ASP A 195 -14.55 4.61 11.11
C ASP A 195 -13.40 5.07 10.22
N ALA A 196 -13.47 6.31 9.73
CA ALA A 196 -12.47 6.90 8.85
C ALA A 196 -11.17 7.21 9.60
N LEU A 197 -10.04 6.79 9.03
CA LEU A 197 -8.71 7.11 9.55
C LEU A 197 -8.29 8.53 9.17
N PRO A 198 -7.55 9.24 10.03
CA PRO A 198 -6.84 10.45 9.65
C PRO A 198 -5.75 10.10 8.63
N LEU A 199 -5.29 11.10 7.89
CA LEU A 199 -4.05 10.95 7.12
C LEU A 199 -2.86 11.04 8.09
N PRO A 200 -1.77 10.31 7.81
CA PRO A 200 -0.57 10.46 8.61
C PRO A 200 -0.06 11.90 8.52
N PRO A 201 0.64 12.40 9.54
CA PRO A 201 1.28 13.70 9.46
C PRO A 201 2.21 13.72 8.24
N ALA A 202 2.27 14.87 7.55
CA ALA A 202 3.25 15.06 6.49
C ALA A 202 4.62 14.73 7.07
N GLY A 203 5.30 13.72 6.51
CA GLY A 203 6.69 13.44 6.89
C GLY A 203 7.54 14.68 6.68
N PRO A 204 8.70 14.81 7.37
CA PRO A 204 9.62 15.88 7.08
C PRO A 204 9.88 15.87 5.59
N ALA A 205 9.67 17.04 4.94
CA ALA A 205 10.00 17.20 3.54
C ALA A 205 11.43 16.67 3.35
N MET A 206 11.64 15.76 2.41
CA MET A 206 12.98 15.28 2.08
C MET A 206 13.83 16.53 1.86
N LEU A 207 14.81 16.77 2.77
CA LEU A 207 15.73 17.87 2.62
C LEU A 207 16.40 17.70 1.25
N GLU A 208 16.20 18.68 0.39
CA GLU A 208 16.96 18.83 -0.86
C GLU A 208 18.46 18.61 -0.53
N PRO A 209 19.21 17.85 -1.34
CA PRO A 209 20.62 17.66 -1.11
C PRO A 209 21.28 19.04 -1.03
N SER A 210 21.82 19.37 0.13
CA SER A 210 22.53 20.63 0.35
C SER A 210 23.59 20.77 -0.72
N THR A 211 23.48 21.81 -1.55
CA THR A 211 24.54 22.26 -2.44
C THR A 211 25.76 22.56 -1.60
N LEU A 212 26.76 21.68 -1.63
CA LEU A 212 28.08 21.95 -1.09
C LEU A 212 28.64 23.20 -1.79
N SER A 213 28.62 24.32 -1.10
CA SER A 213 29.27 25.54 -1.55
C SER A 213 30.79 25.29 -1.63
N ASP A 214 31.29 25.21 -2.85
CA ASP A 214 32.70 25.11 -3.19
C ASP A 214 33.38 26.43 -2.83
N THR A 215 33.91 26.50 -1.62
CA THR A 215 34.75 27.63 -1.20
C THR A 215 36.14 27.48 -1.85
N ARG A 216 36.28 27.98 -3.06
CA ARG A 216 37.58 28.14 -3.69
C ARG A 216 38.39 29.15 -2.90
N MET A 217 39.37 28.64 -2.15
CA MET A 217 40.48 29.43 -1.65
C MET A 217 41.24 30.07 -2.83
N ARG A 218 41.17 31.39 -2.95
CA ARG A 218 42.10 32.17 -3.75
C ARG A 218 43.44 32.15 -3.04
N ALA A 219 44.43 31.41 -3.54
CA ALA A 219 45.82 31.60 -3.17
C ALA A 219 46.37 32.78 -3.99
N SER A 220 46.88 33.77 -3.27
CA SER A 220 47.65 34.89 -3.79
C SER A 220 49.02 34.40 -4.25
N ARG A 221 49.39 34.71 -5.46
CA ARG A 221 50.72 35.26 -5.85
C ARG A 221 50.68 35.74 -7.30
#